data_879cd82f902f22eaf7468c344b7f3a70
#
_entry.id   879cd82f902f22eaf7468c344b7f3a70
#
_cell.length_a   1.000
_cell.length_b   1.000
_cell.length_c   1.000
_cell.angle_alpha   90.00
_cell.angle_beta   90.00
_cell.angle_gamma   90.00
#
_symmetry.space_group_name_H-M   'P 1'
#
loop_
_entity.id
_entity.type
_entity.pdbx_description
1 polymer ?
#
loop_
_entity_poly.entity_id
_entity_poly.type
_entity_poly.pdbx_seq_one_letter_code
_entity_poly.pdbx_strand_id
1 'polypeptide(L)'
;MMKKTILVTGGAGFIGSHVVRLFVEKYPDYHIVNLDKLTYAGNLNNLKDVEDKSNYEFVKADIVDSEAMLKLFQERRFDGVIHLAAESHVDRSISNPTEFVFTNVIGTVNLLNAAREIWKDNFEGKLFYHISTDEVYGSLGEEGLFTETTGYDPHSP
;
A
#
# COMPACT_ATOMS: atom_id res chain seq x y z
N MET A 1 12.98 8.44 -20.79
CA MET A 1 12.03 9.25 -19.99
C MET A 1 11.11 8.26 -19.30
N MET A 2 10.92 8.36 -17.96
CA MET A 2 10.02 7.48 -17.22
C MET A 2 8.58 7.68 -17.71
N LYS A 3 7.85 6.59 -17.96
CA LYS A 3 6.47 6.63 -18.48
C LYS A 3 5.43 6.83 -17.41
N LYS A 4 5.66 6.23 -16.23
CA LYS A 4 4.73 6.28 -15.09
C LYS A 4 5.50 6.33 -13.79
N THR A 5 4.91 6.99 -12.79
CA THR A 5 5.38 6.96 -11.40
C THR A 5 4.35 6.22 -10.54
N ILE A 6 4.79 5.14 -9.90
CA ILE A 6 3.93 4.27 -9.10
C ILE A 6 4.36 4.31 -7.64
N LEU A 7 3.42 4.61 -6.75
CA LEU A 7 3.60 4.49 -5.31
C LEU A 7 3.26 3.06 -4.87
N VAL A 8 4.17 2.42 -4.15
CA VAL A 8 3.92 1.17 -3.43
C VAL A 8 4.05 1.45 -1.94
N THR A 9 2.97 1.32 -1.18
CA THR A 9 3.02 1.49 0.27
C THR A 9 3.17 0.14 0.97
N GLY A 10 3.90 0.10 2.09
CA GLY A 10 4.23 -1.16 2.76
C GLY A 10 5.23 -2.02 1.98
N GLY A 11 6.03 -1.39 1.12
CA GLY A 11 6.91 -2.10 0.21
C GLY A 11 8.17 -2.68 0.85
N ALA A 12 8.45 -2.41 2.12
CA ALA A 12 9.52 -3.10 2.87
C ALA A 12 9.01 -4.35 3.60
N GLY A 13 7.69 -4.60 3.61
CA GLY A 13 7.08 -5.80 4.17
C GLY A 13 7.25 -7.04 3.28
N PHE A 14 6.70 -8.17 3.73
CA PHE A 14 6.84 -9.46 3.01
C PHE A 14 6.26 -9.39 1.59
N ILE A 15 4.95 -9.16 1.46
CA ILE A 15 4.30 -9.11 0.14
C ILE A 15 4.79 -7.89 -0.65
N GLY A 16 4.86 -6.71 0.01
CA GLY A 16 5.24 -5.45 -0.63
C GLY A 16 6.62 -5.49 -1.27
N SER A 17 7.61 -6.14 -0.65
CA SER A 17 8.96 -6.25 -1.22
C SER A 17 9.00 -7.07 -2.51
N HIS A 18 8.17 -8.11 -2.63
CA HIS A 18 8.01 -8.86 -3.87
C HIS A 18 7.35 -8.02 -4.98
N VAL A 19 6.34 -7.22 -4.62
CA VAL A 19 5.70 -6.30 -5.57
C VAL A 19 6.68 -5.25 -6.06
N VAL A 20 7.44 -4.61 -5.16
CA VAL A 20 8.47 -3.62 -5.51
C VAL A 20 9.49 -4.21 -6.46
N ARG A 21 10.10 -5.36 -6.13
CA ARG A 21 11.08 -6.02 -7.01
C ARG A 21 10.49 -6.35 -8.38
N LEU A 22 9.30 -6.95 -8.41
CA LEU A 22 8.62 -7.28 -9.66
C LEU A 22 8.45 -6.05 -10.56
N PHE A 23 7.99 -4.93 -9.98
CA PHE A 23 7.74 -3.73 -10.75
C PHE A 23 9.03 -3.05 -11.22
N VAL A 24 10.05 -2.97 -10.36
CA VAL A 24 11.36 -2.41 -10.70
C VAL A 24 12.02 -3.18 -11.85
N GLU A 25 11.96 -4.51 -11.84
CA GLU A 25 12.58 -5.36 -12.85
C GLU A 25 11.77 -5.44 -14.15
N LYS A 26 10.44 -5.62 -14.02
CA LYS A 26 9.57 -5.85 -15.18
C LYS A 26 9.26 -4.58 -15.96
N TYR A 27 9.26 -3.42 -15.29
CA TYR A 27 8.90 -2.13 -15.88
C TYR A 27 10.04 -1.10 -15.70
N PRO A 28 11.18 -1.26 -16.39
CA PRO A 28 12.36 -0.40 -16.19
C PRO A 28 12.14 1.06 -16.58
N ASP A 29 11.06 1.36 -17.30
CA ASP A 29 10.62 2.71 -17.67
C ASP A 29 9.56 3.29 -16.70
N TYR A 30 9.21 2.58 -15.63
CA TYR A 30 8.39 3.11 -14.53
C TYR A 30 9.32 3.54 -13.38
N HIS A 31 8.99 4.63 -12.71
CA HIS A 31 9.61 5.03 -11.46
C HIS A 31 8.80 4.47 -10.29
N ILE A 32 9.42 3.63 -9.48
CA ILE A 32 8.78 2.97 -8.35
C ILE A 32 9.20 3.65 -7.06
N VAL A 33 8.25 4.30 -6.42
CA VAL A 33 8.44 4.92 -5.10
C VAL A 33 7.88 3.98 -4.04
N ASN A 34 8.76 3.42 -3.23
CA ASN A 34 8.42 2.55 -2.11
C ASN A 34 8.30 3.36 -0.83
N LEU A 35 7.11 3.44 -0.28
CA LEU A 35 6.85 4.10 0.99
C LEU A 35 6.62 3.08 2.09
N ASP A 36 7.40 3.18 3.18
CA ASP A 36 7.24 2.33 4.34
C ASP A 36 7.62 3.08 5.63
N LYS A 37 6.88 2.86 6.70
CA LYS A 37 7.15 3.42 8.04
C LYS A 37 8.32 2.72 8.72
N LEU A 38 8.66 1.50 8.29
CA LEU A 38 9.63 0.59 8.89
C LEU A 38 9.27 0.23 10.34
N THR A 39 8.08 -0.32 10.51
CA THR A 39 7.67 -0.95 11.77
C THR A 39 8.33 -2.34 11.91
N TYR A 40 7.84 -3.15 12.81
CA TYR A 40 8.36 -4.51 13.06
C TYR A 40 8.36 -5.42 11.81
N ALA A 41 7.46 -5.18 10.85
CA ALA A 41 7.31 -5.97 9.63
C ALA A 41 8.12 -5.45 8.44
N GLY A 42 8.60 -4.20 8.51
CA GLY A 42 9.36 -3.54 7.45
C GLY A 42 10.85 -3.82 7.55
N ASN A 43 11.45 -4.41 6.49
CA ASN A 43 12.88 -4.70 6.44
C ASN A 43 13.47 -4.39 5.06
N LEU A 44 14.31 -3.35 4.98
CA LEU A 44 14.96 -2.94 3.73
C LEU A 44 15.93 -3.99 3.17
N ASN A 45 16.39 -4.94 3.98
CA ASN A 45 17.20 -6.05 3.47
C ASN A 45 16.46 -6.89 2.41
N ASN A 46 15.13 -6.85 2.40
CA ASN A 46 14.31 -7.51 1.39
C ASN A 46 14.44 -6.89 0.00
N LEU A 47 15.05 -5.70 -0.12
CA LEU A 47 15.12 -4.88 -1.33
C LEU A 47 16.55 -4.58 -1.78
N LYS A 48 17.57 -5.24 -1.19
CA LYS A 48 18.98 -5.03 -1.53
C LYS A 48 19.33 -5.25 -3.00
N ASP A 49 18.59 -6.13 -3.65
CA ASP A 49 18.76 -6.46 -5.08
C ASP A 49 18.27 -5.36 -6.02
N VAL A 50 17.45 -4.44 -5.51
CA VAL A 50 16.89 -3.33 -6.30
C VAL A 50 17.22 -1.93 -5.74
N GLU A 51 17.89 -1.84 -4.58
CA GLU A 51 18.14 -0.55 -3.90
C GLU A 51 18.93 0.47 -4.74
N ASP A 52 19.85 -0.02 -5.62
CA ASP A 52 20.68 0.81 -6.49
C ASP A 52 20.09 1.03 -7.89
N LYS A 53 18.88 0.55 -8.16
CA LYS A 53 18.26 0.72 -9.48
C LYS A 53 17.81 2.15 -9.69
N SER A 54 18.11 2.72 -10.84
CA SER A 54 17.79 4.12 -11.18
C SER A 54 16.29 4.44 -11.25
N ASN A 55 15.45 3.42 -11.32
CA ASN A 55 13.99 3.51 -11.35
C ASN A 55 13.32 3.14 -9.99
N TYR A 56 14.10 3.07 -8.90
CA TYR A 56 13.64 2.81 -7.55
C TYR A 56 13.95 3.98 -6.62
N GLU A 57 13.02 4.31 -5.75
CA GLU A 57 13.17 5.30 -4.68
C GLU A 57 12.53 4.76 -3.40
N PHE A 58 13.22 4.90 -2.26
CA PHE A 58 12.66 4.61 -0.94
C PHE A 58 12.30 5.89 -0.21
N VAL A 59 11.09 5.94 0.35
CA VAL A 59 10.60 7.04 1.19
C VAL A 59 10.17 6.47 2.53
N LYS A 60 10.85 6.89 3.61
CA LYS A 60 10.41 6.56 4.97
C LYS A 60 9.35 7.56 5.41
N ALA A 61 8.08 7.13 5.47
CA ALA A 61 6.98 7.96 5.94
C ALA A 61 5.85 7.09 6.52
N ASP A 62 4.97 7.74 7.30
CA ASP A 62 3.76 7.14 7.84
C ASP A 62 2.55 7.61 7.03
N ILE A 63 1.73 6.68 6.55
CA ILE A 63 0.49 7.00 5.81
C ILE A 63 -0.55 7.73 6.66
N VAL A 64 -0.43 7.67 7.99
CA VAL A 64 -1.29 8.41 8.94
C VAL A 64 -0.99 9.92 8.91
N ASP A 65 0.21 10.33 8.48
CA ASP A 65 0.57 11.73 8.30
C ASP A 65 -0.01 12.28 6.99
N SER A 66 -1.17 12.93 7.10
CA SER A 66 -1.90 13.47 5.94
C SER A 66 -1.14 14.56 5.20
N GLU A 67 -0.37 15.39 5.91
CA GLU A 67 0.40 16.49 5.31
C GLU A 67 1.58 15.91 4.51
N ALA A 68 2.30 14.95 5.09
CA ALA A 68 3.36 14.25 4.40
C ALA A 68 2.85 13.52 3.15
N MET A 69 1.69 12.87 3.22
CA MET A 69 1.09 12.19 2.06
C MET A 69 0.71 13.18 0.97
N LEU A 70 0.02 14.28 1.30
CA LEU A 70 -0.33 15.29 0.31
C LEU A 70 0.92 15.88 -0.37
N LYS A 71 1.93 16.23 0.42
CA LYS A 71 3.21 16.76 -0.10
C LYS A 71 3.89 15.76 -1.04
N LEU A 72 3.97 14.51 -0.66
CA LEU A 72 4.56 13.45 -1.49
C LEU A 72 3.84 13.31 -2.84
N PHE A 73 2.52 13.32 -2.84
CA PHE A 73 1.71 13.26 -4.06
C PHE A 73 1.91 14.50 -4.95
N GLN A 74 2.04 15.71 -4.36
CA GLN A 74 2.34 16.95 -5.08
C GLN A 74 3.70 16.89 -5.77
N GLU A 75 4.73 16.39 -5.08
CA GLU A 75 6.10 16.33 -5.57
C GLU A 75 6.30 15.25 -6.64
N ARG A 76 5.71 14.07 -6.47
CA ARG A 76 5.96 12.89 -7.33
C ARG A 76 4.91 12.69 -8.41
N ARG A 77 3.70 13.27 -8.25
CA ARG A 77 2.60 13.21 -9.24
C ARG A 77 2.31 11.79 -9.72
N PHE A 78 2.02 10.89 -8.80
CA PHE A 78 1.80 9.47 -9.08
C PHE A 78 0.74 9.23 -10.16
N ASP A 79 0.99 8.23 -11.02
CA ASP A 79 0.03 7.69 -11.97
C ASP A 79 -0.73 6.51 -11.39
N GLY A 80 -0.15 5.84 -10.41
CA GLY A 80 -0.80 4.73 -9.73
C GLY A 80 -0.33 4.57 -8.29
N VAL A 81 -1.19 3.96 -7.49
CA VAL A 81 -0.92 3.56 -6.11
C VAL A 81 -1.22 2.08 -5.97
N ILE A 82 -0.29 1.32 -5.42
CA ILE A 82 -0.48 -0.05 -4.96
C ILE A 82 -0.35 -0.01 -3.44
N HIS A 83 -1.49 -0.10 -2.76
CA HIS A 83 -1.57 0.11 -1.32
C HIS A 83 -1.59 -1.22 -0.58
N LEU A 84 -0.44 -1.56 0.06
CA LEU A 84 -0.26 -2.76 0.88
C LEU A 84 0.08 -2.44 2.34
N ALA A 85 0.35 -1.16 2.67
CA ALA A 85 0.63 -0.79 4.05
C ALA A 85 -0.60 -1.02 4.92
N ALA A 86 -0.46 -1.89 5.91
CA ALA A 86 -1.51 -2.21 6.88
C ALA A 86 -0.91 -2.79 8.16
N GLU A 87 -1.61 -2.64 9.26
CA GLU A 87 -1.48 -3.54 10.41
C GLU A 87 -2.34 -4.77 10.15
N SER A 88 -1.76 -5.98 10.21
CA SER A 88 -2.44 -7.24 9.80
C SER A 88 -2.30 -8.38 10.81
N HIS A 89 -1.63 -8.15 11.95
CA HIS A 89 -1.38 -9.20 12.94
C HIS A 89 -2.54 -9.30 13.93
N VAL A 90 -3.36 -10.35 13.84
CA VAL A 90 -4.62 -10.53 14.61
C VAL A 90 -4.43 -10.35 16.12
N ASP A 91 -3.44 -11.01 16.75
CA ASP A 91 -3.20 -10.87 18.20
C ASP A 91 -2.89 -9.43 18.63
N ARG A 92 -2.26 -8.66 17.75
CA ARG A 92 -2.01 -7.23 17.98
C ARG A 92 -3.27 -6.40 17.86
N SER A 93 -4.20 -6.77 16.97
CA SER A 93 -5.48 -6.06 16.83
C SER A 93 -6.34 -6.17 18.09
N ILE A 94 -6.26 -7.30 18.77
CA ILE A 94 -6.96 -7.52 20.05
C ILE A 94 -6.35 -6.68 21.17
N SER A 95 -5.02 -6.57 21.22
CA SER A 95 -4.30 -5.85 22.28
C SER A 95 -4.24 -4.32 22.04
N ASN A 96 -4.20 -3.87 20.80
CA ASN A 96 -4.12 -2.46 20.42
C ASN A 96 -4.94 -2.16 19.14
N PRO A 97 -6.29 -2.22 19.20
CA PRO A 97 -7.15 -2.01 18.03
C PRO A 97 -7.04 -0.59 17.45
N THR A 98 -6.68 0.39 18.27
CA THR A 98 -6.58 1.80 17.86
C THR A 98 -5.51 1.99 16.78
N GLU A 99 -4.36 1.32 16.87
CA GLU A 99 -3.31 1.38 15.87
C GLU A 99 -3.80 0.86 14.51
N PHE A 100 -4.63 -0.20 14.52
CA PHE A 100 -5.24 -0.74 13.30
C PHE A 100 -6.19 0.26 12.64
N VAL A 101 -7.03 0.95 13.43
CA VAL A 101 -7.91 2.00 12.90
C VAL A 101 -7.09 3.15 12.30
N PHE A 102 -6.06 3.61 12.99
CA PHE A 102 -5.21 4.67 12.45
C PHE A 102 -4.52 4.25 11.15
N THR A 103 -3.87 3.10 11.13
CA THR A 103 -3.14 2.66 9.95
C THR A 103 -4.08 2.27 8.81
N ASN A 104 -5.03 1.36 9.07
CA ASN A 104 -5.82 0.75 8.01
C ASN A 104 -6.97 1.64 7.51
N VAL A 105 -7.53 2.48 8.39
CA VAL A 105 -8.63 3.38 8.02
C VAL A 105 -8.12 4.79 7.71
N ILE A 106 -7.52 5.46 8.70
CA ILE A 106 -7.09 6.85 8.52
C ILE A 106 -5.96 6.96 7.48
N GLY A 107 -4.97 6.07 7.54
CA GLY A 107 -3.89 6.03 6.55
C GLY A 107 -4.40 5.82 5.13
N THR A 108 -5.35 4.89 4.93
CA THR A 108 -5.99 4.66 3.62
C THR A 108 -6.76 5.89 3.14
N VAL A 109 -7.55 6.53 4.04
CA VAL A 109 -8.28 7.76 3.72
C VAL A 109 -7.33 8.90 3.32
N ASN A 110 -6.19 9.05 4.01
CA ASN A 110 -5.20 10.07 3.68
C ASN A 110 -4.63 9.87 2.26
N LEU A 111 -4.28 8.64 1.90
CA LEU A 111 -3.80 8.31 0.56
C LEU A 111 -4.86 8.57 -0.51
N LEU A 112 -6.12 8.19 -0.26
CA LEU A 112 -7.24 8.44 -1.17
C LEU A 112 -7.50 9.93 -1.35
N ASN A 113 -7.44 10.71 -0.26
CA ASN A 113 -7.60 12.16 -0.31
C ASN A 113 -6.46 12.84 -1.09
N ALA A 114 -5.21 12.42 -0.85
CA ALA A 114 -4.06 12.93 -1.57
C ALA A 114 -4.15 12.61 -3.09
N ALA A 115 -4.52 11.37 -3.42
CA ALA A 115 -4.75 10.96 -4.80
C ALA A 115 -5.86 11.79 -5.46
N ARG A 116 -7.01 11.92 -4.81
CA ARG A 116 -8.15 12.72 -5.29
C ARG A 116 -7.77 14.18 -5.52
N GLU A 117 -7.04 14.78 -4.58
CA GLU A 117 -6.62 16.20 -4.69
C GLU A 117 -5.68 16.42 -5.87
N ILE A 118 -4.75 15.50 -6.12
CA ILE A 118 -3.74 15.66 -7.17
C ILE A 118 -4.26 15.22 -8.54
N TRP A 119 -5.05 14.17 -8.61
CA TRP A 119 -5.66 13.73 -9.86
C TRP A 119 -6.85 14.60 -10.27
N LYS A 120 -7.56 15.20 -9.30
CA LYS A 120 -8.72 16.09 -9.51
C LYS A 120 -9.74 15.45 -10.46
N ASP A 121 -10.00 16.12 -11.59
CA ASP A 121 -10.98 15.65 -12.57
C ASP A 121 -10.38 14.78 -13.68
N ASN A 122 -9.05 14.58 -13.66
CA ASN A 122 -8.35 13.76 -14.65
C ASN A 122 -7.91 12.41 -14.06
N PHE A 123 -8.81 11.44 -14.11
CA PHE A 123 -8.59 10.07 -13.68
C PHE A 123 -8.14 9.13 -14.79
N GLU A 124 -8.05 9.60 -16.04
CA GLU A 124 -7.63 8.76 -17.16
C GLU A 124 -6.22 8.21 -16.95
N GLY A 125 -6.08 6.89 -17.05
CA GLY A 125 -4.81 6.18 -16.84
C GLY A 125 -4.33 6.16 -15.39
N LYS A 126 -5.11 6.65 -14.43
CA LYS A 126 -4.82 6.58 -12.99
C LYS A 126 -5.42 5.32 -12.37
N LEU A 127 -4.71 4.76 -11.39
CA LEU A 127 -5.16 3.56 -10.68
C LEU A 127 -4.81 3.66 -9.19
N PHE A 128 -5.81 3.50 -8.35
CA PHE A 128 -5.60 3.22 -6.92
C PHE A 128 -5.98 1.76 -6.67
N TYR A 129 -4.97 0.91 -6.44
CA TYR A 129 -5.15 -0.51 -6.20
C TYR A 129 -4.93 -0.81 -4.72
N HIS A 130 -6.03 -1.03 -4.00
CA HIS A 130 -6.02 -1.37 -2.59
C HIS A 130 -5.98 -2.88 -2.41
N ILE A 131 -4.97 -3.38 -1.70
CA ILE A 131 -4.88 -4.79 -1.32
C ILE A 131 -5.64 -4.97 -0.01
N SER A 132 -6.75 -5.67 -0.09
CA SER A 132 -7.60 -6.01 1.05
C SER A 132 -7.21 -7.39 1.61
N THR A 133 -8.07 -7.95 2.45
CA THR A 133 -7.89 -9.25 3.10
C THR A 133 -9.17 -10.08 2.96
N ASP A 134 -9.04 -11.40 2.99
CA ASP A 134 -10.15 -12.35 3.07
C ASP A 134 -10.89 -12.32 4.41
N GLU A 135 -10.25 -11.82 5.46
CA GLU A 135 -10.87 -11.58 6.78
C GLU A 135 -12.15 -10.72 6.71
N VAL A 136 -12.31 -9.91 5.65
CA VAL A 136 -13.53 -9.12 5.44
C VAL A 136 -14.76 -9.97 5.17
N TYR A 137 -14.58 -11.23 4.76
CA TYR A 137 -15.66 -12.18 4.46
C TYR A 137 -16.00 -13.10 5.65
N GLY A 138 -15.24 -13.03 6.75
CA GLY A 138 -15.45 -13.85 7.93
C GLY A 138 -14.85 -15.25 7.80
N SER A 139 -15.50 -16.23 8.41
CA SER A 139 -15.01 -17.61 8.44
C SER A 139 -15.64 -18.46 7.33
N LEU A 140 -14.80 -19.11 6.55
CA LEU A 140 -15.23 -20.14 5.61
C LEU A 140 -15.44 -21.47 6.40
N GLY A 141 -16.49 -22.23 6.06
CA GLY A 141 -16.69 -23.57 6.60
C GLY A 141 -15.63 -24.58 6.11
N GLU A 142 -15.89 -25.89 6.30
CA GLU A 142 -14.95 -26.94 5.87
C GLU A 142 -14.79 -27.02 4.35
N GLU A 143 -15.75 -26.49 3.59
CA GLU A 143 -15.75 -26.49 2.12
C GLU A 143 -16.22 -25.13 1.57
N GLY A 144 -15.81 -24.82 0.35
CA GLY A 144 -16.24 -23.63 -0.38
C GLY A 144 -15.12 -22.64 -0.68
N LEU A 145 -15.49 -21.50 -1.27
CA LEU A 145 -14.59 -20.39 -1.60
C LEU A 145 -15.33 -19.06 -1.40
N PHE A 146 -14.63 -18.04 -0.97
CA PHE A 146 -15.11 -16.66 -1.09
C PHE A 146 -15.11 -16.24 -2.56
N THR A 147 -16.12 -15.49 -2.95
CA THR A 147 -16.27 -14.93 -4.29
C THR A 147 -16.55 -13.44 -4.20
N GLU A 148 -16.55 -12.74 -5.33
CA GLU A 148 -16.85 -11.31 -5.40
C GLU A 148 -18.28 -10.96 -4.97
N THR A 149 -19.16 -11.96 -4.89
CA THR A 149 -20.55 -11.80 -4.45
C THR A 149 -20.77 -12.22 -3.00
N THR A 150 -19.75 -12.71 -2.32
CA THR A 150 -19.82 -13.04 -0.88
C THR A 150 -20.05 -11.78 -0.06
N GLY A 151 -21.02 -11.79 0.84
CA GLY A 151 -21.27 -10.68 1.78
C GLY A 151 -20.12 -10.48 2.75
N TYR A 152 -19.91 -9.25 3.20
CA TYR A 152 -18.93 -8.96 4.25
C TYR A 152 -19.46 -9.40 5.61
N ASP A 153 -18.62 -10.12 6.36
CA ASP A 153 -18.95 -10.64 7.70
C ASP A 153 -17.67 -10.73 8.57
N PRO A 154 -16.95 -9.60 8.81
CA PRO A 154 -15.70 -9.62 9.56
C PRO A 154 -15.92 -10.00 11.01
N HIS A 155 -15.07 -10.89 11.55
CA HIS A 155 -15.12 -11.38 12.93
C HIS A 155 -13.96 -10.86 13.79
N SER A 156 -12.94 -10.28 13.20
CA SER A 156 -11.83 -9.66 13.93
C SER A 156 -12.08 -8.16 14.18
N PRO A 157 -11.47 -7.57 15.24
CA PRO A 157 -11.63 -6.16 15.56
C PRO A 157 -11.19 -5.21 14.45
#